data_15dc9c9fea2f08d754229439e5757718
#
_entry.id   15dc9c9fea2f08d754229439e5757718
#
_cell.length_a   1.000
_cell.length_b   1.000
_cell.length_c   1.000
_cell.angle_alpha   90.00
_cell.angle_beta   90.00
_cell.angle_gamma   90.00
#
_symmetry.space_group_name_H-M   'P 1'
#
loop_
_entity.id
_entity.type
_entity.pdbx_description
1 polymer ?
#
loop_
_entity_poly.entity_id
_entity_poly.type
_entity_poly.pdbx_seq_one_letter_code
_entity_poly.pdbx_strand_id
1 'polypeptide(L)'
;PKSLQKIHPMGKAPILQDNGKTLIESANIIEYLIDNYDQLSDQQDAQPISQLVLNKKFRPDYGSEAYQQYRYWLHFTESSLMPLLIIRLIFATMIKKSPIGIKQVAKLLKSGIDKSYLNHSLTEQLKMLDKHLGSNEWLAGNQFSGADIQLEFAINAMQETHSLEAKYANIHNWLKKCQARPAYQKAVDKC
;
A
#
# COMPACT_ATOMS: atom_id res chain seq x y z
N PRO A 1 2.33 -20.43 -3.48
CA PRO A 1 2.41 -21.36 -4.61
C PRO A 1 3.80 -21.99 -4.69
N LYS A 2 3.90 -23.30 -5.06
CA LYS A 2 5.19 -24.00 -5.21
C LYS A 2 6.15 -23.32 -6.20
N SER A 3 5.62 -22.61 -7.19
CA SER A 3 6.40 -21.81 -8.14
C SER A 3 7.17 -20.69 -7.46
N LEU A 4 6.55 -19.94 -6.54
CA LEU A 4 7.21 -18.86 -5.80
C LEU A 4 8.22 -19.39 -4.76
N GLN A 5 7.95 -20.56 -4.18
CA GLN A 5 8.90 -21.20 -3.24
C GLN A 5 10.22 -21.62 -3.90
N LYS A 6 10.23 -21.82 -5.24
CA LYS A 6 11.48 -22.08 -5.98
C LYS A 6 12.35 -20.81 -6.10
N ILE A 7 11.73 -19.63 -6.01
CA ILE A 7 12.42 -18.35 -6.13
C ILE A 7 12.86 -17.85 -4.74
N HIS A 8 11.97 -17.94 -3.75
CA HIS A 8 12.25 -17.51 -2.38
C HIS A 8 11.52 -18.41 -1.38
N PRO A 9 12.16 -18.82 -0.26
CA PRO A 9 11.59 -19.75 0.72
C PRO A 9 10.22 -19.36 1.26
N MET A 10 9.94 -18.08 1.45
CA MET A 10 8.61 -17.59 1.89
C MET A 10 7.49 -17.91 0.90
N GLY A 11 7.78 -18.03 -0.41
CA GLY A 11 6.80 -18.38 -1.42
C GLY A 11 5.61 -17.42 -1.53
N LYS A 12 5.82 -16.14 -1.19
CA LYS A 12 4.80 -15.07 -1.19
C LYS A 12 5.14 -14.03 -2.25
N ALA A 13 4.12 -13.45 -2.86
CA ALA A 13 4.23 -12.26 -3.70
C ALA A 13 4.08 -10.98 -2.82
N PRO A 14 4.68 -9.85 -3.22
CA PRO A 14 5.50 -9.69 -4.42
C PRO A 14 6.94 -10.22 -4.26
N ILE A 15 7.53 -10.66 -5.38
CA ILE A 15 8.95 -10.98 -5.50
C ILE A 15 9.49 -10.23 -6.71
N LEU A 16 10.58 -9.49 -6.53
CA LEU A 16 11.33 -8.86 -7.62
C LEU A 16 12.67 -9.57 -7.78
N GLN A 17 12.99 -9.95 -9.02
CA GLN A 17 14.33 -10.39 -9.39
C GLN A 17 14.95 -9.36 -10.32
N ASP A 18 16.09 -8.83 -9.93
CA ASP A 18 16.80 -7.78 -10.66
C ASP A 18 18.31 -7.87 -10.45
N ASN A 19 19.07 -7.89 -11.54
CA ASN A 19 20.55 -7.94 -11.53
C ASN A 19 21.13 -8.98 -10.56
N GLY A 20 20.57 -10.20 -10.55
CA GLY A 20 20.98 -11.30 -9.67
C GLY A 20 20.53 -11.19 -8.21
N LYS A 21 19.83 -10.13 -7.85
CA LYS A 21 19.21 -9.97 -6.53
C LYS A 21 17.77 -10.50 -6.55
N THR A 22 17.34 -11.08 -5.44
CA THR A 22 15.93 -11.43 -5.21
C THR A 22 15.43 -10.64 -4.00
N LEU A 23 14.43 -9.81 -4.23
CA LEU A 23 13.85 -8.92 -3.22
C LEU A 23 12.41 -9.33 -2.93
N ILE A 24 12.05 -9.24 -1.67
CA ILE A 24 10.70 -9.47 -1.15
C ILE A 24 10.29 -8.27 -0.30
N GLU A 25 9.05 -8.25 0.16
CA GLU A 25 8.39 -7.16 0.87
C GLU A 25 8.14 -5.94 -0.03
N SER A 26 6.87 -5.58 -0.16
CA SER A 26 6.42 -4.53 -1.10
C SER A 26 7.12 -3.19 -0.87
N ALA A 27 7.23 -2.72 0.36
CA ALA A 27 7.92 -1.48 0.68
C ALA A 27 9.42 -1.54 0.33
N ASN A 28 10.10 -2.65 0.63
CA ASN A 28 11.51 -2.86 0.28
C ASN A 28 11.72 -2.86 -1.25
N ILE A 29 10.79 -3.47 -2.01
CA ILE A 29 10.83 -3.46 -3.47
C ILE A 29 10.62 -2.04 -4.01
N ILE A 30 9.66 -1.30 -3.47
CA ILE A 30 9.39 0.10 -3.86
C ILE A 30 10.63 0.96 -3.61
N GLU A 31 11.22 0.90 -2.43
CA GLU A 31 12.43 1.67 -2.10
C GLU A 31 13.62 1.28 -2.98
N TYR A 32 13.82 -0.02 -3.23
CA TYR A 32 14.86 -0.48 -4.15
C TYR A 32 14.67 0.08 -5.58
N LEU A 33 13.44 0.07 -6.09
CA LEU A 33 13.14 0.62 -7.42
C LEU A 33 13.37 2.14 -7.47
N ILE A 34 13.00 2.86 -6.42
CA ILE A 34 13.27 4.28 -6.30
C ILE A 34 14.78 4.54 -6.27
N ASP A 35 15.53 3.76 -5.50
CA ASP A 35 16.97 3.98 -5.35
C ASP A 35 17.75 3.71 -6.65
N ASN A 36 17.32 2.72 -7.42
CA ASN A 36 18.09 2.27 -8.59
C ASN A 36 17.53 2.79 -9.92
N TYR A 37 16.23 3.11 -10.02
CA TYR A 37 15.56 3.39 -11.29
C TYR A 37 14.81 4.72 -11.32
N ASP A 38 14.60 5.39 -10.17
CA ASP A 38 13.99 6.70 -10.13
C ASP A 38 15.03 7.78 -10.44
N GLN A 39 15.46 7.79 -11.70
CA GLN A 39 16.32 8.85 -12.22
C GLN A 39 15.42 9.89 -12.87
N LEU A 40 15.71 11.16 -12.62
CA LEU A 40 15.15 12.26 -13.39
C LEU A 40 15.65 12.09 -14.83
N SER A 41 14.81 11.57 -15.70
CA SER A 41 15.14 11.10 -17.05
C SER A 41 15.50 12.20 -18.06
N ASP A 42 15.64 13.46 -17.65
CA ASP A 42 15.73 14.58 -18.57
C ASP A 42 17.05 15.39 -18.51
N GLN A 43 18.10 14.88 -17.85
CA GLN A 43 19.41 15.54 -17.95
C GLN A 43 20.49 14.54 -18.37
N GLN A 44 20.77 14.53 -19.67
CA GLN A 44 21.94 13.86 -20.29
C GLN A 44 23.28 14.53 -19.91
N ASP A 45 23.29 15.50 -19.00
CA ASP A 45 24.50 16.17 -18.56
C ASP A 45 25.00 15.54 -17.27
N ALA A 46 26.27 15.14 -17.30
CA ALA A 46 27.00 14.50 -16.21
C ALA A 46 27.00 15.36 -14.92
N GLN A 47 25.96 15.18 -14.12
CA GLN A 47 25.91 15.73 -12.76
C GLN A 47 26.71 14.81 -11.81
N PRO A 48 27.44 15.36 -10.85
CA PRO A 48 28.17 14.57 -9.85
C PRO A 48 27.21 13.63 -9.10
N ILE A 49 27.64 12.40 -8.86
CA ILE A 49 26.88 11.32 -8.19
C ILE A 49 26.23 11.81 -6.87
N SER A 50 26.87 12.78 -6.17
CA SER A 50 26.34 13.38 -4.95
C SER A 50 25.03 14.19 -5.15
N GLN A 51 24.76 14.72 -6.35
CA GLN A 51 23.51 15.41 -6.67
C GLN A 51 22.44 14.47 -7.21
N LEU A 52 22.84 13.37 -7.86
CA LEU A 52 21.91 12.32 -8.35
C LEU A 52 21.18 11.60 -7.20
N VAL A 53 21.75 11.58 -6.00
CA VAL A 53 21.15 10.95 -4.82
C VAL A 53 20.04 11.82 -4.20
N LEU A 54 20.00 13.13 -4.48
CA LEU A 54 19.14 14.09 -3.77
C LEU A 54 17.78 14.34 -4.44
N ASN A 55 17.62 14.08 -5.74
CA ASN A 55 16.39 14.41 -6.47
C ASN A 55 15.67 13.14 -6.97
N LYS A 56 15.05 12.40 -6.06
CA LYS A 56 14.18 11.26 -6.42
C LYS A 56 12.74 11.74 -6.64
N LYS A 57 12.15 11.33 -7.77
CA LYS A 57 10.79 11.73 -8.14
C LYS A 57 9.73 11.12 -7.20
N PHE A 58 9.97 9.90 -6.72
CA PHE A 58 9.00 9.15 -5.90
C PHE A 58 9.39 9.07 -4.42
N ARG A 59 10.41 9.79 -4.01
CA ARG A 59 10.81 9.95 -2.60
C ARG A 59 11.23 11.40 -2.35
N PRO A 60 10.60 12.09 -1.37
CA PRO A 60 11.00 13.43 -0.97
C PRO A 60 12.45 13.48 -0.46
N ASP A 61 13.02 14.67 -0.45
CA ASP A 61 14.40 14.91 0.01
C ASP A 61 14.58 14.52 1.47
N TYR A 62 15.67 13.82 1.74
CA TYR A 62 16.02 13.36 3.08
C TYR A 62 16.07 14.54 4.08
N GLY A 63 15.43 14.34 5.25
CA GLY A 63 15.36 15.34 6.30
C GLY A 63 14.25 16.38 6.15
N SER A 64 13.53 16.41 5.01
CA SER A 64 12.36 17.26 4.84
C SER A 64 11.14 16.75 5.64
N GLU A 65 10.16 17.63 5.88
CA GLU A 65 8.87 17.23 6.46
C GLU A 65 8.14 16.25 5.55
N ALA A 66 8.17 16.46 4.24
CA ALA A 66 7.61 15.53 3.24
C ALA A 66 8.25 14.14 3.33
N TYR A 67 9.55 14.03 3.61
CA TYR A 67 10.22 12.75 3.83
C TYR A 67 9.72 12.05 5.10
N GLN A 68 9.44 12.79 6.17
CA GLN A 68 8.85 12.21 7.38
C GLN A 68 7.46 11.65 7.11
N GLN A 69 6.62 12.38 6.34
CA GLN A 69 5.30 11.92 5.92
C GLN A 69 5.41 10.69 5.01
N TYR A 70 6.32 10.70 4.04
CA TYR A 70 6.61 9.56 3.17
C TYR A 70 6.90 8.29 3.97
N ARG A 71 7.85 8.35 4.91
CA ARG A 71 8.19 7.22 5.78
C ARG A 71 7.02 6.76 6.62
N TYR A 72 6.32 7.70 7.24
CA TYR A 72 5.16 7.39 8.07
C TYR A 72 4.11 6.59 7.28
N TRP A 73 3.68 7.07 6.13
CA TRP A 73 2.65 6.42 5.33
C TRP A 73 3.11 5.13 4.66
N LEU A 74 4.38 5.04 4.27
CA LEU A 74 4.96 3.81 3.75
C LEU A 74 4.87 2.67 4.77
N HIS A 75 5.25 2.94 6.02
CA HIS A 75 5.18 1.96 7.10
C HIS A 75 3.76 1.74 7.63
N PHE A 76 2.94 2.79 7.68
CA PHE A 76 1.55 2.72 8.16
C PHE A 76 0.76 1.63 7.43
N THR A 77 0.93 1.52 6.14
CA THR A 77 0.22 0.53 5.32
C THR A 77 0.42 -0.88 5.85
N GLU A 78 1.64 -1.31 6.04
CA GLU A 78 1.96 -2.69 6.44
C GLU A 78 1.83 -2.92 7.96
N SER A 79 2.18 -1.93 8.77
CA SER A 79 2.20 -2.10 10.22
C SER A 79 0.86 -1.84 10.90
N SER A 80 -0.01 -1.02 10.30
CA SER A 80 -1.25 -0.57 10.93
C SER A 80 -2.50 -0.97 10.17
N LEU A 81 -2.58 -0.68 8.87
CA LEU A 81 -3.79 -0.92 8.08
C LEU A 81 -3.93 -2.39 7.64
N MET A 82 -2.89 -2.95 7.02
CA MET A 82 -2.93 -4.31 6.49
C MET A 82 -3.26 -5.39 7.53
N PRO A 83 -2.75 -5.36 8.79
CA PRO A 83 -3.13 -6.34 9.80
C PRO A 83 -4.64 -6.40 10.06
N LEU A 84 -5.32 -5.25 10.09
CA LEU A 84 -6.77 -5.20 10.29
C LEU A 84 -7.53 -5.82 9.09
N LEU A 85 -7.07 -5.53 7.86
CA LEU A 85 -7.65 -6.09 6.64
C LEU A 85 -7.43 -7.59 6.54
N ILE A 86 -6.23 -8.08 6.92
CA ILE A 86 -5.91 -9.51 6.93
C ILE A 86 -6.79 -10.25 7.94
N ILE A 87 -6.98 -9.73 9.14
CA ILE A 87 -7.87 -10.34 10.13
C ILE A 87 -9.29 -10.44 9.57
N ARG A 88 -9.82 -9.37 8.95
CA ARG A 88 -11.13 -9.40 8.29
C ARG A 88 -11.21 -10.48 7.20
N LEU A 89 -10.18 -10.57 6.36
CA LEU A 89 -10.10 -11.56 5.29
C LEU A 89 -10.07 -13.00 5.83
N ILE A 90 -9.32 -13.25 6.91
CA ILE A 90 -9.27 -14.56 7.56
C ILE A 90 -10.66 -14.96 8.04
N PHE A 91 -11.37 -14.11 8.76
CA PHE A 91 -12.71 -14.40 9.23
C PHE A 91 -13.72 -14.57 8.09
N ALA A 92 -13.65 -13.76 7.05
CA ALA A 92 -14.51 -13.90 5.86
C ALA A 92 -14.28 -15.25 5.17
N THR A 93 -13.01 -15.64 5.02
CA THR A 93 -12.61 -16.92 4.42
C THR A 93 -13.04 -18.10 5.29
N MET A 94 -12.85 -18.00 6.59
CA MET A 94 -13.28 -19.02 7.56
C MET A 94 -14.78 -19.25 7.47
N ILE A 95 -15.59 -18.19 7.47
CA ILE A 95 -17.05 -18.28 7.32
C ILE A 95 -17.43 -18.93 5.99
N LYS A 96 -16.77 -18.54 4.88
CA LYS A 96 -17.05 -19.09 3.54
C LYS A 96 -16.76 -20.58 3.46
N LYS A 97 -15.68 -21.05 4.11
CA LYS A 97 -15.24 -22.45 4.06
C LYS A 97 -15.81 -23.35 5.17
N SER A 98 -16.48 -22.79 6.17
CA SER A 98 -17.02 -23.55 7.30
C SER A 98 -18.24 -24.40 6.90
N PRO A 99 -18.37 -25.64 7.40
CA PRO A 99 -19.58 -26.41 7.33
C PRO A 99 -20.77 -25.68 7.97
N ILE A 100 -22.01 -26.08 7.56
CA ILE A 100 -23.25 -25.37 7.95
C ILE A 100 -23.38 -25.22 9.48
N GLY A 101 -23.08 -26.25 10.26
CA GLY A 101 -23.19 -26.19 11.73
C GLY A 101 -22.19 -25.25 12.40
N ILE A 102 -20.95 -25.12 11.86
CA ILE A 102 -19.89 -24.29 12.42
C ILE A 102 -19.98 -22.84 11.93
N LYS A 103 -20.63 -22.63 10.79
CA LYS A 103 -20.73 -21.31 10.15
C LYS A 103 -21.35 -20.23 11.06
N GLN A 104 -22.33 -20.61 11.91
CA GLN A 104 -22.97 -19.66 12.82
C GLN A 104 -22.03 -19.24 13.94
N VAL A 105 -21.24 -20.15 14.49
CA VAL A 105 -20.22 -19.86 15.49
C VAL A 105 -19.14 -18.93 14.91
N ALA A 106 -18.67 -19.23 13.69
CA ALA A 106 -17.70 -18.40 12.99
C ALA A 106 -18.21 -16.96 12.75
N LYS A 107 -19.49 -16.78 12.40
CA LYS A 107 -20.13 -15.46 12.28
C LYS A 107 -20.20 -14.72 13.63
N LEU A 108 -20.51 -15.42 14.71
CA LEU A 108 -20.58 -14.83 16.05
C LEU A 108 -19.20 -14.33 16.49
N LEU A 109 -18.15 -15.15 16.33
CA LEU A 109 -16.78 -14.78 16.63
C LEU A 109 -16.31 -13.56 15.81
N LYS A 110 -16.62 -13.57 14.48
CA LYS A 110 -16.34 -12.40 13.64
C LYS A 110 -17.03 -11.14 14.16
N SER A 111 -18.33 -11.23 14.48
CA SER A 111 -19.08 -10.09 15.00
C SER A 111 -18.50 -9.56 16.32
N GLY A 112 -18.03 -10.44 17.20
CA GLY A 112 -17.35 -10.08 18.44
C GLY A 112 -16.07 -9.29 18.19
N ILE A 113 -15.20 -9.79 17.36
CA ILE A 113 -13.92 -9.13 17.03
C ILE A 113 -14.11 -7.83 16.24
N ASP A 114 -15.07 -7.79 15.31
CA ASP A 114 -15.42 -6.58 14.58
C ASP A 114 -15.85 -5.46 15.55
N LYS A 115 -16.71 -5.77 16.52
CA LYS A 115 -17.22 -4.79 17.48
C LYS A 115 -16.18 -4.37 18.53
N SER A 116 -15.39 -5.31 19.04
CA SER A 116 -14.45 -5.04 20.13
C SER A 116 -13.16 -4.35 19.66
N TYR A 117 -12.74 -4.55 18.42
CA TYR A 117 -11.44 -4.08 17.97
C TYR A 117 -11.42 -3.53 16.53
N LEU A 118 -11.83 -4.33 15.53
CA LEU A 118 -11.54 -4.01 14.14
C LEU A 118 -12.27 -2.76 13.64
N ASN A 119 -13.56 -2.60 13.96
CA ASN A 119 -14.35 -1.47 13.47
C ASN A 119 -13.85 -0.15 14.05
N HIS A 120 -13.53 -0.11 15.35
CA HIS A 120 -13.00 1.09 15.97
C HIS A 120 -11.64 1.46 15.39
N SER A 121 -10.69 0.53 15.40
CA SER A 121 -9.32 0.75 14.91
C SER A 121 -9.31 1.18 13.45
N LEU A 122 -10.08 0.49 12.58
CA LEU A 122 -10.14 0.83 11.16
C LEU A 122 -10.81 2.19 10.93
N THR A 123 -11.88 2.50 11.66
CA THR A 123 -12.55 3.79 11.56
C THR A 123 -11.62 4.95 11.93
N GLU A 124 -10.86 4.83 13.00
CA GLU A 124 -9.91 5.88 13.41
C GLU A 124 -8.76 6.05 12.41
N GLN A 125 -8.22 4.94 11.89
CA GLN A 125 -7.19 4.99 10.85
C GLN A 125 -7.71 5.65 9.56
N LEU A 126 -8.90 5.29 9.09
CA LEU A 126 -9.49 5.89 7.90
C LEU A 126 -9.87 7.35 8.09
N LYS A 127 -10.37 7.76 9.27
CA LYS A 127 -10.61 9.17 9.58
C LYS A 127 -9.31 9.99 9.53
N MET A 128 -8.23 9.46 10.12
CA MET A 128 -6.92 10.11 10.11
C MET A 128 -6.40 10.26 8.68
N LEU A 129 -6.48 9.20 7.87
CA LEU A 129 -6.07 9.22 6.47
C LEU A 129 -6.92 10.19 5.64
N ASP A 130 -8.26 10.16 5.80
CA ASP A 130 -9.15 11.05 5.06
C ASP A 130 -8.90 12.52 5.41
N LYS A 131 -8.69 12.83 6.69
CA LYS A 131 -8.31 14.17 7.15
C LYS A 131 -6.97 14.62 6.54
N HIS A 132 -5.96 13.74 6.53
CA HIS A 132 -4.65 14.03 5.95
C HIS A 132 -4.76 14.36 4.46
N LEU A 133 -5.49 13.56 3.69
CA LEU A 133 -5.74 13.75 2.27
C LEU A 133 -6.67 14.93 1.96
N GLY A 134 -7.40 15.44 2.95
CA GLY A 134 -8.15 16.70 2.83
C GLY A 134 -7.27 17.95 2.85
N SER A 135 -6.05 17.85 3.35
CA SER A 135 -5.08 18.94 3.44
C SER A 135 -3.85 18.75 2.55
N ASN A 136 -3.68 17.57 1.96
CA ASN A 136 -2.53 17.22 1.13
C ASN A 136 -3.01 16.56 -0.17
N GLU A 137 -2.33 16.86 -1.26
CA GLU A 137 -2.66 16.25 -2.55
C GLU A 137 -2.31 14.78 -2.60
N TRP A 138 -1.18 14.40 -2.00
CA TRP A 138 -0.61 13.07 -1.89
C TRP A 138 -0.17 12.79 -0.45
N LEU A 139 0.17 11.54 -0.16
CA LEU A 139 0.57 11.14 1.21
C LEU A 139 1.80 11.88 1.73
N ALA A 140 2.75 12.19 0.87
CA ALA A 140 3.95 12.95 1.21
C ALA A 140 3.85 14.47 0.89
N GLY A 141 2.63 15.00 0.79
CA GLY A 141 2.39 16.41 0.50
C GLY A 141 1.92 16.66 -0.94
N ASN A 142 2.70 17.40 -1.73
CA ASN A 142 2.29 17.83 -3.07
C ASN A 142 2.80 16.94 -4.21
N GLN A 143 3.54 15.87 -3.89
CA GLN A 143 4.12 14.98 -4.89
C GLN A 143 3.73 13.53 -4.62
N PHE A 144 3.34 12.84 -5.70
CA PHE A 144 3.12 11.38 -5.67
C PHE A 144 4.43 10.66 -5.32
N SER A 145 4.36 9.69 -4.43
CA SER A 145 5.52 9.03 -3.85
C SER A 145 5.34 7.49 -3.77
N GLY A 146 6.39 6.79 -3.39
CA GLY A 146 6.31 5.35 -3.09
C GLY A 146 5.32 5.00 -1.98
N ALA A 147 5.02 5.93 -1.07
CA ALA A 147 4.00 5.73 -0.04
C ALA A 147 2.59 5.62 -0.64
N ASP A 148 2.30 6.42 -1.69
CA ASP A 148 1.03 6.33 -2.42
C ASP A 148 0.92 5.00 -3.17
N ILE A 149 2.02 4.50 -3.75
CA ILE A 149 2.06 3.18 -4.40
C ILE A 149 1.74 2.08 -3.38
N GLN A 150 2.35 2.15 -2.19
CA GLN A 150 2.17 1.14 -1.14
C GLN A 150 0.74 1.12 -0.60
N LEU A 151 0.15 2.29 -0.32
CA LEU A 151 -1.18 2.38 0.29
C LEU A 151 -2.30 2.11 -0.72
N GLU A 152 -2.10 2.45 -2.00
CA GLU A 152 -3.11 2.28 -3.05
C GLU A 152 -3.67 0.84 -3.07
N PHE A 153 -2.81 -0.16 -3.02
CA PHE A 153 -3.21 -1.56 -3.02
C PHE A 153 -4.20 -1.90 -1.88
N ALA A 154 -3.92 -1.43 -0.67
CA ALA A 154 -4.77 -1.70 0.49
C ALA A 154 -6.14 -1.01 0.37
N ILE A 155 -6.15 0.24 -0.07
CA ILE A 155 -7.39 1.03 -0.24
C ILE A 155 -8.21 0.53 -1.42
N ASN A 156 -7.57 0.15 -2.54
CA ASN A 156 -8.25 -0.47 -3.67
C ASN A 156 -8.93 -1.79 -3.28
N ALA A 157 -8.26 -2.65 -2.53
CA ALA A 157 -8.86 -3.88 -2.01
C ALA A 157 -10.08 -3.62 -1.11
N MET A 158 -10.07 -2.53 -0.33
CA MET A 158 -11.24 -2.10 0.44
C MET A 158 -12.37 -1.60 -0.45
N GLN A 159 -12.06 -0.90 -1.53
CA GLN A 159 -13.06 -0.43 -2.50
C GLN A 159 -13.70 -1.62 -3.23
N GLU A 160 -12.93 -2.55 -3.74
CA GLU A 160 -13.41 -3.75 -4.44
C GLU A 160 -14.30 -4.64 -3.55
N THR A 161 -13.99 -4.71 -2.27
CA THR A 161 -14.80 -5.45 -1.29
C THR A 161 -15.96 -4.64 -0.70
N HIS A 162 -16.21 -3.43 -1.21
CA HIS A 162 -17.23 -2.50 -0.71
C HIS A 162 -17.11 -2.20 0.79
N SER A 163 -15.89 -2.29 1.33
CA SER A 163 -15.62 -2.00 2.75
C SER A 163 -15.13 -0.58 3.01
N LEU A 164 -14.85 0.19 1.95
CA LEU A 164 -14.53 1.61 2.03
C LEU A 164 -15.83 2.43 1.97
N GLU A 165 -16.21 3.05 3.09
CA GLU A 165 -17.45 3.82 3.18
C GLU A 165 -17.37 5.12 2.36
N ALA A 166 -18.50 5.51 1.74
CA ALA A 166 -18.60 6.72 0.89
C ALA A 166 -18.28 8.03 1.63
N LYS A 167 -18.39 8.04 2.97
CA LYS A 167 -18.08 9.23 3.79
C LYS A 167 -16.61 9.67 3.73
N TYR A 168 -15.70 8.78 3.33
CA TYR A 168 -14.26 9.09 3.20
C TYR A 168 -13.98 9.66 1.79
N ALA A 169 -14.51 10.84 1.53
CA ALA A 169 -14.49 11.45 0.19
C ALA A 169 -13.07 11.78 -0.29
N ASN A 170 -12.17 12.19 0.61
CA ASN A 170 -10.78 12.52 0.26
C ASN A 170 -10.00 11.26 -0.13
N ILE A 171 -10.21 10.15 0.56
CA ILE A 171 -9.61 8.86 0.21
C ILE A 171 -10.08 8.39 -1.17
N HIS A 172 -11.39 8.49 -1.45
CA HIS A 172 -11.92 8.15 -2.77
C HIS A 172 -11.34 9.02 -3.90
N ASN A 173 -11.19 10.32 -3.66
CA ASN A 173 -10.60 11.24 -4.63
C ASN A 173 -9.12 10.94 -4.88
N TRP A 174 -8.36 10.68 -3.80
CA TRP A 174 -6.96 10.29 -3.90
C TRP A 174 -6.80 8.96 -4.65
N LEU A 175 -7.61 7.94 -4.36
CA LEU A 175 -7.56 6.67 -5.05
C LEU A 175 -7.82 6.82 -6.55
N LYS A 176 -8.81 7.63 -6.93
CA LYS A 176 -9.07 7.96 -8.34
C LYS A 176 -7.88 8.63 -9.01
N LYS A 177 -7.18 9.55 -8.33
CA LYS A 177 -5.96 10.18 -8.84
C LYS A 177 -4.85 9.14 -9.05
N CYS A 178 -4.63 8.21 -8.09
CA CYS A 178 -3.66 7.12 -8.25
C CYS A 178 -3.96 6.30 -9.49
N GLN A 179 -5.21 5.89 -9.66
CA GLN A 179 -5.67 5.02 -10.75
C GLN A 179 -5.70 5.73 -12.12
N ALA A 180 -5.87 7.05 -12.16
CA ALA A 180 -5.82 7.84 -13.39
C ALA A 180 -4.40 8.02 -13.95
N ARG A 181 -3.36 7.65 -13.22
CA ARG A 181 -1.98 7.80 -13.67
C ARG A 181 -1.69 6.87 -14.86
N PRO A 182 -1.05 7.36 -15.94
CA PRO A 182 -0.76 6.53 -17.11
C PRO A 182 0.08 5.28 -16.80
N ALA A 183 1.00 5.38 -15.81
CA ALA A 183 1.80 4.24 -15.37
C ALA A 183 0.95 3.16 -14.66
N TYR A 184 -0.06 3.57 -13.87
CA TYR A 184 -1.01 2.65 -13.25
C TYR A 184 -1.82 1.91 -14.31
N GLN A 185 -2.40 2.63 -15.26
CA GLN A 185 -3.19 2.04 -16.35
C GLN A 185 -2.35 1.02 -17.16
N LYS A 186 -1.12 1.38 -17.52
CA LYS A 186 -0.19 0.46 -18.19
C LYS A 186 0.14 -0.79 -17.36
N ALA A 187 0.18 -0.69 -16.04
CA ALA A 187 0.43 -1.83 -15.16
C ALA A 187 -0.79 -2.77 -15.12
N VAL A 188 -1.99 -2.21 -14.97
CA VAL A 188 -3.26 -2.98 -14.96
C VAL A 188 -3.47 -3.72 -16.27
N ASP A 189 -3.18 -3.09 -17.42
CA ASP A 189 -3.31 -3.71 -18.76
C ASP A 189 -2.39 -4.93 -18.95
N LYS A 190 -1.38 -5.13 -18.09
CA LYS A 190 -0.45 -6.26 -18.14
C LYS A 190 -0.79 -7.40 -17.16
N CYS A 191 -1.75 -7.18 -16.27
CA CYS A 191 -2.20 -8.18 -15.29
C CYS A 191 -3.37 -9.01 -15.79
#